data_b1c0b986d35b1b1d82b8d8b5ed196994
#
_entry.id   b1c0b986d35b1b1d82b8d8b5ed196994
#
_cell.length_a   1.000
_cell.length_b   1.000
_cell.length_c   1.000
_cell.angle_alpha   90.00
_cell.angle_beta   90.00
_cell.angle_gamma   90.00
#
_symmetry.space_group_name_H-M   'P 1'
#
loop_
_entity.id
_entity.type
_entity.pdbx_description
1 polymer ?
#
loop_
_entity_poly.entity_id
_entity_poly.type
_entity_poly.pdbx_seq_one_letter_code
_entity_poly.pdbx_strand_id
1 'polypeptide(L)'
;MRRKEYFEFKQFTVHQCNAAMKVGTDGALLGSLAEGGKRILDIGTGTGLLSLMMAQRCPEAEITAIDIDENAIIDAKRNFAESPFAERIQLIHTPFNDFVDNNLKDNADFKPFDCIICNPPYFDESLESKDESRTRARHTSSLPFRELVGGAYELLADEGVFSVCIPPEVLSKFTAECIIKGFCLKYSYAVKSVPRKLAPKRYVLVYKKGKIVEPQEFTYCLQNADGSRSEWYSELMKDFYL
;
A
#
# COMPACT_ATOMS: atom_id res chain seq x y z
N MET A 1 24.51 1.97 -13.08
CA MET A 1 24.57 1.23 -11.82
C MET A 1 23.58 0.06 -11.91
N ARG A 2 24.00 -1.19 -11.72
CA ARG A 2 23.06 -2.32 -11.53
C ARG A 2 22.25 -2.02 -10.25
N ARG A 3 20.92 -1.99 -10.35
CA ARG A 3 20.05 -1.88 -9.17
C ARG A 3 20.25 -3.15 -8.34
N LYS A 4 20.39 -3.02 -7.01
CA LYS A 4 20.50 -4.16 -6.11
C LYS A 4 19.27 -5.07 -6.28
N GLU A 5 19.50 -6.36 -6.38
CA GLU A 5 18.47 -7.39 -6.54
C GLU A 5 17.70 -7.67 -5.25
N TYR A 6 18.16 -7.11 -4.14
CA TYR A 6 17.52 -7.23 -2.83
C TYR A 6 17.72 -5.95 -2.00
N PHE A 7 16.88 -5.79 -0.97
CA PHE A 7 16.97 -4.76 0.06
C PHE A 7 16.90 -5.41 1.45
N GLU A 8 17.85 -5.10 2.32
CA GLU A 8 17.93 -5.65 3.68
C GLU A 8 17.27 -4.71 4.68
N PHE A 9 16.35 -5.26 5.45
CA PHE A 9 15.75 -4.67 6.64
C PHE A 9 16.30 -5.37 7.88
N LYS A 10 16.03 -4.84 9.07
CA LYS A 10 16.52 -5.44 10.32
C LYS A 10 16.03 -6.87 10.58
N GLN A 11 14.78 -7.17 10.19
CA GLN A 11 14.16 -8.46 10.49
C GLN A 11 13.90 -9.32 9.25
N PHE A 12 13.99 -8.77 8.05
CA PHE A 12 13.72 -9.49 6.80
C PHE A 12 14.49 -8.89 5.63
N THR A 13 14.62 -9.66 4.57
CA THR A 13 15.19 -9.21 3.29
C THR A 13 14.13 -9.25 2.22
N VAL A 14 14.08 -8.24 1.34
CA VAL A 14 13.17 -8.19 0.20
C VAL A 14 13.97 -8.41 -1.08
N HIS A 15 13.84 -9.59 -1.68
CA HIS A 15 14.29 -9.86 -3.05
C HIS A 15 13.32 -9.20 -4.03
N GLN A 16 13.87 -8.63 -5.09
CA GLN A 16 13.14 -7.81 -6.04
C GLN A 16 13.66 -7.97 -7.46
N CYS A 17 13.84 -9.23 -7.88
CA CYS A 17 14.43 -9.55 -9.18
C CYS A 17 13.41 -9.43 -10.31
N ASN A 18 12.17 -9.86 -10.08
CA ASN A 18 11.14 -10.06 -11.08
C ASN A 18 10.07 -8.97 -11.06
N ALA A 19 9.64 -8.52 -9.88
CA ALA A 19 8.60 -7.52 -9.73
C ALA A 19 8.94 -6.18 -10.38
N ALA A 20 7.95 -5.57 -11.02
CA ALA A 20 8.09 -4.27 -11.69
C ALA A 20 8.40 -3.14 -10.71
N MET A 21 7.77 -3.12 -9.54
CA MET A 21 8.02 -2.15 -8.49
C MET A 21 9.07 -2.67 -7.50
N LYS A 22 10.08 -1.84 -7.25
CA LYS A 22 11.15 -2.11 -6.29
C LYS A 22 10.81 -1.47 -4.94
N VAL A 23 11.51 -1.92 -3.88
CA VAL A 23 11.49 -1.26 -2.58
C VAL A 23 11.74 0.24 -2.77
N GLY A 24 10.83 1.05 -2.29
CA GLY A 24 10.86 2.49 -2.42
C GLY A 24 10.29 3.20 -1.19
N THR A 25 10.49 4.52 -1.17
CA THR A 25 10.02 5.37 -0.07
C THR A 25 8.50 5.28 0.15
N ASP A 26 7.72 5.14 -0.94
CA ASP A 26 6.26 5.10 -0.89
C ASP A 26 5.76 3.88 -0.08
N GLY A 27 6.29 2.68 -0.39
CA GLY A 27 6.00 1.47 0.38
C GLY A 27 6.48 1.55 1.83
N ALA A 28 7.69 2.08 2.06
CA ALA A 28 8.23 2.24 3.41
C ALA A 28 7.38 3.21 4.25
N LEU A 29 6.95 4.34 3.69
CA LEU A 29 6.05 5.28 4.36
C LEU A 29 4.70 4.65 4.70
N LEU A 30 4.07 3.99 3.71
CA LEU A 30 2.78 3.35 3.94
C LEU A 30 2.87 2.24 4.98
N GLY A 31 3.85 1.33 4.87
CA GLY A 31 4.05 0.24 5.82
C GLY A 31 4.35 0.71 7.24
N SER A 32 4.91 1.94 7.41
CA SER A 32 5.19 2.51 8.73
C SER A 32 4.03 3.33 9.31
N LEU A 33 3.21 3.99 8.46
CA LEU A 33 2.15 4.91 8.88
C LEU A 33 0.75 4.29 8.86
N ALA A 34 0.54 3.20 8.11
CA ALA A 34 -0.74 2.50 8.10
C ALA A 34 -1.11 2.01 9.51
N GLU A 35 -2.40 2.03 9.81
CA GLU A 35 -2.88 1.38 11.02
C GLU A 35 -2.84 -0.14 10.83
N GLY A 36 -2.75 -0.87 11.95
CA GLY A 36 -2.76 -2.32 11.96
C GLY A 36 -4.15 -2.88 12.24
N GLY A 37 -4.19 -4.18 12.44
CA GLY A 37 -5.38 -4.95 12.80
C GLY A 37 -4.99 -6.40 13.04
N LYS A 38 -5.97 -7.26 13.33
CA LYS A 38 -5.74 -8.70 13.45
C LYS A 38 -5.84 -9.40 12.10
N ARG A 39 -6.65 -8.86 11.19
CA ARG A 39 -6.81 -9.35 9.82
C ARG A 39 -6.50 -8.23 8.84
N ILE A 40 -5.42 -8.39 8.09
CA ILE A 40 -4.90 -7.36 7.19
C ILE A 40 -4.93 -7.86 5.75
N LEU A 41 -5.42 -7.04 4.82
CA LEU A 41 -5.34 -7.30 3.38
C LEU A 41 -4.34 -6.33 2.73
N ASP A 42 -3.38 -6.85 2.00
CA ASP A 42 -2.43 -6.11 1.17
C ASP A 42 -2.82 -6.29 -0.30
N ILE A 43 -3.35 -5.24 -0.92
CA ILE A 43 -3.83 -5.25 -2.31
C ILE A 43 -2.71 -4.79 -3.24
N GLY A 44 -2.33 -5.64 -4.19
CA GLY A 44 -1.20 -5.38 -5.08
C GLY A 44 0.12 -5.45 -4.31
N THR A 45 0.35 -6.57 -3.63
CA THR A 45 1.48 -6.75 -2.68
C THR A 45 2.85 -6.59 -3.31
N GLY A 46 2.97 -6.74 -4.64
CA GLY A 46 4.24 -6.60 -5.34
C GLY A 46 5.30 -7.58 -4.81
N THR A 47 6.39 -7.04 -4.30
CA THR A 47 7.46 -7.84 -3.66
C THR A 47 7.09 -8.36 -2.26
N GLY A 48 5.91 -8.05 -1.73
CA GLY A 48 5.51 -8.40 -0.38
C GLY A 48 6.01 -7.43 0.71
N LEU A 49 6.60 -6.29 0.34
CA LEU A 49 7.17 -5.33 1.28
C LEU A 49 6.17 -4.89 2.35
N LEU A 50 4.97 -4.47 1.93
CA LEU A 50 3.94 -3.97 2.86
C LEU A 50 3.49 -5.07 3.83
N SER A 51 3.23 -6.26 3.31
CA SER A 51 2.87 -7.43 4.12
C SER A 51 3.93 -7.75 5.18
N LEU A 52 5.22 -7.74 4.81
CA LEU A 52 6.33 -7.98 5.75
C LEU A 52 6.44 -6.89 6.82
N MET A 53 6.30 -5.62 6.43
CA MET A 53 6.32 -4.50 7.38
C MET A 53 5.15 -4.56 8.36
N MET A 54 3.95 -4.90 7.87
CA MET A 54 2.77 -5.08 8.74
C MET A 54 2.91 -6.30 9.64
N ALA A 55 3.47 -7.41 9.16
CA ALA A 55 3.73 -8.60 9.96
C ALA A 55 4.70 -8.33 11.11
N GLN A 56 5.71 -7.48 10.89
CA GLN A 56 6.66 -7.05 11.94
C GLN A 56 5.97 -6.16 12.97
N ARG A 57 5.13 -5.20 12.54
CA ARG A 57 4.47 -4.23 13.43
C ARG A 57 3.28 -4.81 14.19
N CYS A 58 2.61 -5.79 13.62
CA CYS A 58 1.39 -6.39 14.14
C CYS A 58 1.64 -7.88 14.39
N PRO A 59 2.25 -8.27 15.52
CA PRO A 59 2.69 -9.66 15.76
C PRO A 59 1.52 -10.66 15.82
N GLU A 60 0.30 -10.21 16.13
CA GLU A 60 -0.90 -11.03 16.19
C GLU A 60 -1.71 -11.04 14.88
N ALA A 61 -1.23 -10.34 13.85
CA ALA A 61 -1.97 -10.21 12.60
C ALA A 61 -1.82 -11.43 11.69
N GLU A 62 -2.95 -11.85 11.10
CA GLU A 62 -3.01 -12.68 9.91
C GLU A 62 -3.10 -11.77 8.69
N ILE A 63 -2.22 -11.96 7.71
CA ILE A 63 -2.11 -11.11 6.54
C ILE A 63 -2.48 -11.90 5.30
N THR A 64 -3.40 -11.38 4.51
CA THR A 64 -3.69 -11.85 3.16
C THR A 64 -3.05 -10.88 2.17
N ALA A 65 -2.16 -11.38 1.33
CA ALA A 65 -1.46 -10.63 0.30
C ALA A 65 -1.94 -11.08 -1.08
N ILE A 66 -2.40 -10.16 -1.92
CA ILE A 66 -2.87 -10.49 -3.25
C ILE A 66 -2.14 -9.69 -4.33
N ASP A 67 -1.90 -10.30 -5.48
CA ASP A 67 -1.39 -9.62 -6.66
C ASP A 67 -1.88 -10.33 -7.93
N ILE A 68 -2.02 -9.58 -9.02
CA ILE A 68 -2.36 -10.11 -10.35
C ILE A 68 -1.11 -10.45 -11.17
N ASP A 69 0.05 -9.85 -10.84
CA ASP A 69 1.30 -10.02 -11.58
C ASP A 69 2.05 -11.27 -11.09
N GLU A 70 2.18 -12.26 -11.98
CA GLU A 70 2.91 -13.51 -11.71
C GLU A 70 4.36 -13.26 -11.28
N ASN A 71 5.04 -12.25 -11.83
CA ASN A 71 6.41 -11.90 -11.45
C ASN A 71 6.48 -11.34 -10.02
N ALA A 72 5.47 -10.57 -9.61
CA ALA A 72 5.34 -10.10 -8.24
C ALA A 72 5.12 -11.27 -7.27
N ILE A 73 4.25 -12.22 -7.64
CA ILE A 73 3.99 -13.44 -6.86
C ILE A 73 5.26 -14.27 -6.65
N ILE A 74 6.13 -14.39 -7.66
CA ILE A 74 7.40 -15.12 -7.54
C ILE A 74 8.29 -14.48 -6.47
N ASP A 75 8.48 -13.16 -6.52
CA ASP A 75 9.30 -12.44 -5.52
C ASP A 75 8.65 -12.47 -4.13
N ALA A 76 7.34 -12.20 -4.02
CA ALA A 76 6.62 -12.21 -2.76
C ALA A 76 6.66 -13.58 -2.07
N LYS A 77 6.43 -14.67 -2.82
CA LYS A 77 6.49 -16.04 -2.31
C LYS A 77 7.85 -16.36 -1.67
N ARG A 78 8.93 -15.98 -2.35
CA ARG A 78 10.28 -16.13 -1.82
C ARG A 78 10.48 -15.31 -0.55
N ASN A 79 10.10 -14.03 -0.58
CA ASN A 79 10.30 -13.09 0.51
C ASN A 79 9.52 -13.51 1.76
N PHE A 80 8.31 -14.03 1.60
CA PHE A 80 7.53 -14.54 2.73
C PHE A 80 8.15 -15.80 3.30
N ALA A 81 8.54 -16.77 2.45
CA ALA A 81 9.12 -18.03 2.89
C ALA A 81 10.46 -17.85 3.63
N GLU A 82 11.27 -16.85 3.24
CA GLU A 82 12.57 -16.55 3.88
C GLU A 82 12.42 -15.62 5.11
N SER A 83 11.19 -15.11 5.40
CA SER A 83 10.95 -14.22 6.53
C SER A 83 10.55 -14.96 7.80
N PRO A 84 10.74 -14.36 8.99
CA PRO A 84 10.25 -14.93 10.25
C PRO A 84 8.72 -14.90 10.39
N PHE A 85 8.01 -14.38 9.38
CA PHE A 85 6.56 -14.14 9.41
C PHE A 85 5.78 -15.08 8.47
N ALA A 86 6.44 -16.06 7.86
CA ALA A 86 5.90 -16.94 6.82
C ALA A 86 4.55 -17.56 7.19
N GLU A 87 4.38 -18.03 8.43
CA GLU A 87 3.18 -18.72 8.88
C GLU A 87 1.94 -17.81 9.01
N ARG A 88 2.15 -16.49 9.05
CA ARG A 88 1.07 -15.50 9.23
C ARG A 88 0.69 -14.76 7.95
N ILE A 89 1.35 -15.07 6.82
CA ILE A 89 1.11 -14.40 5.54
C ILE A 89 0.62 -15.41 4.51
N GLN A 90 -0.61 -15.24 4.07
CA GLN A 90 -1.20 -15.99 2.95
C GLN A 90 -1.04 -15.20 1.66
N LEU A 91 -0.39 -15.78 0.65
CA LEU A 91 -0.23 -15.20 -0.68
C LEU A 91 -1.21 -15.82 -1.67
N ILE A 92 -1.95 -14.99 -2.40
CA ILE A 92 -2.94 -15.43 -3.38
C ILE A 92 -2.69 -14.70 -4.71
N HIS A 93 -2.48 -15.47 -5.78
CA HIS A 93 -2.39 -14.94 -7.14
C HIS A 93 -3.79 -14.76 -7.70
N THR A 94 -4.31 -13.54 -7.70
CA THR A 94 -5.69 -13.24 -8.14
C THR A 94 -5.87 -11.77 -8.50
N PRO A 95 -6.72 -11.43 -9.48
CA PRO A 95 -7.23 -10.08 -9.65
C PRO A 95 -8.03 -9.64 -8.42
N PHE A 96 -7.97 -8.34 -8.08
CA PHE A 96 -8.68 -7.82 -6.92
C PHE A 96 -10.21 -8.01 -7.01
N ASN A 97 -10.81 -7.78 -8.18
CA ASN A 97 -12.25 -7.94 -8.37
C ASN A 97 -12.70 -9.39 -8.16
N ASP A 98 -11.94 -10.36 -8.67
CA ASP A 98 -12.22 -11.78 -8.45
C ASP A 98 -12.08 -12.15 -6.97
N PHE A 99 -11.09 -11.57 -6.27
CA PHE A 99 -10.94 -11.75 -4.83
C PHE A 99 -12.15 -11.22 -4.06
N VAL A 100 -12.67 -10.04 -4.43
CA VAL A 100 -13.89 -9.46 -3.84
C VAL A 100 -15.08 -10.38 -4.06
N ASP A 101 -15.31 -10.79 -5.32
CA ASP A 101 -16.45 -11.62 -5.69
C ASP A 101 -16.43 -12.98 -4.99
N ASN A 102 -15.31 -13.66 -4.95
CA ASN A 102 -15.15 -14.96 -4.30
C ASN A 102 -15.38 -14.90 -2.78
N ASN A 103 -15.02 -13.80 -2.13
CA ASN A 103 -15.22 -13.66 -0.69
C ASN A 103 -16.63 -13.20 -0.32
N LEU A 104 -17.27 -12.37 -1.13
CA LEU A 104 -18.59 -11.82 -0.79
C LEU A 104 -19.75 -12.66 -1.31
N LYS A 105 -19.60 -13.33 -2.47
CA LYS A 105 -20.66 -14.10 -3.10
C LYS A 105 -20.62 -15.59 -2.74
N ASP A 106 -19.40 -16.13 -2.68
CA ASP A 106 -19.18 -17.57 -2.63
C ASP A 106 -18.70 -18.08 -1.25
N ASN A 107 -18.45 -17.18 -0.29
CA ASN A 107 -17.93 -17.53 1.03
C ASN A 107 -18.84 -17.01 2.16
N ALA A 108 -19.80 -17.86 2.58
CA ALA A 108 -20.71 -17.53 3.68
C ALA A 108 -20.00 -17.31 5.04
N ASP A 109 -18.78 -17.84 5.20
CA ASP A 109 -17.96 -17.72 6.41
C ASP A 109 -16.91 -16.60 6.31
N PHE A 110 -17.01 -15.72 5.29
CA PHE A 110 -16.07 -14.61 5.11
C PHE A 110 -16.00 -13.75 6.36
N LYS A 111 -14.78 -13.57 6.85
CA LYS A 111 -14.50 -12.65 7.97
C LYS A 111 -13.90 -11.36 7.41
N PRO A 112 -14.54 -10.22 7.64
CA PRO A 112 -14.03 -8.93 7.16
C PRO A 112 -12.62 -8.62 7.69
N PHE A 113 -11.90 -7.75 6.97
CA PHE A 113 -10.58 -7.26 7.36
C PHE A 113 -10.69 -6.05 8.30
N ASP A 114 -9.83 -5.98 9.29
CA ASP A 114 -9.71 -4.80 10.16
C ASP A 114 -8.95 -3.66 9.47
N CYS A 115 -7.99 -4.04 8.63
CA CYS A 115 -7.14 -3.11 7.91
C CYS A 115 -6.92 -3.58 6.47
N ILE A 116 -7.05 -2.67 5.53
CA ILE A 116 -6.68 -2.86 4.13
C ILE A 116 -5.61 -1.84 3.78
N ILE A 117 -4.53 -2.29 3.14
CA ILE A 117 -3.45 -1.44 2.66
C ILE A 117 -3.28 -1.63 1.15
N CYS A 118 -2.97 -0.53 0.47
CA CYS A 118 -2.68 -0.56 -0.96
C CYS A 118 -1.71 0.57 -1.34
N ASN A 119 -0.66 0.24 -2.06
CA ASN A 119 0.18 1.21 -2.75
C ASN A 119 -0.13 1.12 -4.26
N PRO A 120 -1.25 1.71 -4.72
CA PRO A 120 -1.75 1.48 -6.07
C PRO A 120 -0.78 2.04 -7.12
N PRO A 121 -0.71 1.44 -8.31
CA PRO A 121 0.05 2.03 -9.41
C PRO A 121 -0.61 3.35 -9.84
N TYR A 122 0.19 4.43 -9.91
CA TYR A 122 -0.28 5.76 -10.33
C TYR A 122 -0.07 5.88 -11.83
N PHE A 123 -1.06 5.56 -12.60
CA PHE A 123 -1.06 5.89 -14.02
C PHE A 123 -1.88 7.16 -14.21
N ASP A 124 -1.20 8.22 -14.62
CA ASP A 124 -1.84 9.44 -15.08
C ASP A 124 -2.50 9.12 -16.43
N GLU A 125 -3.84 9.05 -16.43
CA GLU A 125 -4.62 8.90 -17.66
C GLU A 125 -4.35 10.05 -18.65
N SER A 126 -3.72 11.16 -18.19
CA SER A 126 -3.37 12.32 -19.02
C SER A 126 -2.08 12.13 -19.81
N LEU A 127 -1.25 11.16 -19.49
CA LEU A 127 -0.05 10.81 -20.28
C LEU A 127 -0.39 9.70 -21.29
N GLU A 128 -1.15 10.04 -22.34
CA GLU A 128 -1.21 9.24 -23.55
C GLU A 128 0.22 9.02 -24.04
N SER A 129 0.76 7.83 -23.79
CA SER A 129 2.02 7.47 -24.41
C SER A 129 1.75 7.31 -25.91
N LYS A 130 2.62 7.88 -26.78
CA LYS A 130 2.54 7.76 -28.24
C LYS A 130 2.61 6.31 -28.74
N ASP A 131 2.63 5.34 -27.84
CA ASP A 131 2.71 3.92 -28.09
C ASP A 131 1.40 3.23 -27.63
N GLU A 132 0.49 3.02 -28.60
CA GLU A 132 -0.83 2.42 -28.35
C GLU A 132 -0.76 1.02 -27.72
N SER A 133 0.32 0.27 -27.94
CA SER A 133 0.51 -1.06 -27.39
C SER A 133 0.77 -1.01 -25.89
N ARG A 134 1.55 -0.02 -25.43
CA ARG A 134 1.81 0.25 -24.00
C ARG A 134 0.59 0.82 -23.32
N THR A 135 -0.19 1.64 -24.01
CA THR A 135 -1.44 2.20 -23.50
C THR A 135 -2.47 1.11 -23.24
N ARG A 136 -2.66 0.16 -24.19
CA ARG A 136 -3.57 -0.99 -24.00
C ARG A 136 -3.13 -1.91 -22.85
N ALA A 137 -1.84 -2.27 -22.77
CA ALA A 137 -1.34 -3.09 -21.68
C ALA A 137 -1.51 -2.42 -20.29
N ARG A 138 -1.41 -1.08 -20.22
CA ARG A 138 -1.64 -0.31 -19.00
C ARG A 138 -3.11 -0.23 -18.61
N HIS A 139 -4.01 -0.07 -19.58
CA HIS A 139 -5.46 -0.05 -19.32
C HIS A 139 -6.02 -1.39 -18.87
N THR A 140 -5.42 -2.50 -19.31
CA THR A 140 -5.86 -3.86 -18.90
C THR A 140 -5.35 -4.25 -17.52
N SER A 141 -4.33 -3.58 -16.99
CA SER A 141 -3.70 -3.91 -15.70
C SER A 141 -3.96 -2.86 -14.59
N SER A 142 -4.63 -1.74 -14.90
CA SER A 142 -4.91 -0.71 -13.89
C SER A 142 -6.25 -0.96 -13.21
N LEU A 143 -6.23 -1.21 -11.91
CA LEU A 143 -7.42 -1.24 -11.07
C LEU A 143 -7.96 0.20 -10.90
N PRO A 144 -9.16 0.54 -11.43
CA PRO A 144 -9.73 1.88 -11.28
C PRO A 144 -9.97 2.22 -9.80
N PHE A 145 -9.77 3.48 -9.41
CA PHE A 145 -9.99 3.90 -8.02
C PHE A 145 -11.38 3.57 -7.50
N ARG A 146 -12.40 3.71 -8.33
CA ARG A 146 -13.78 3.36 -7.97
C ARG A 146 -13.92 1.88 -7.60
N GLU A 147 -13.26 0.99 -8.33
CA GLU A 147 -13.29 -0.45 -8.06
C GLU A 147 -12.47 -0.78 -6.83
N LEU A 148 -11.24 -0.23 -6.72
CA LEU A 148 -10.40 -0.39 -5.55
C LEU A 148 -11.11 0.06 -4.26
N VAL A 149 -11.64 1.27 -4.25
CA VAL A 149 -12.33 1.86 -3.10
C VAL A 149 -13.63 1.10 -2.80
N GLY A 150 -14.38 0.71 -3.85
CA GLY A 150 -15.61 -0.06 -3.72
C GLY A 150 -15.38 -1.41 -3.05
N GLY A 151 -14.46 -2.21 -3.58
CA GLY A 151 -14.12 -3.52 -3.04
C GLY A 151 -13.49 -3.45 -1.65
N ALA A 152 -12.60 -2.48 -1.40
CA ALA A 152 -12.03 -2.26 -0.07
C ALA A 152 -13.11 -1.97 0.97
N TYR A 153 -14.11 -1.16 0.63
CA TYR A 153 -15.23 -0.86 1.53
C TYR A 153 -16.05 -2.09 1.88
N GLU A 154 -16.35 -2.94 0.90
CA GLU A 154 -17.13 -4.17 1.12
C GLU A 154 -16.36 -5.21 1.95
N LEU A 155 -15.05 -5.34 1.73
CA LEU A 155 -14.21 -6.31 2.45
C LEU A 155 -13.84 -5.87 3.88
N LEU A 156 -13.96 -4.59 4.23
CA LEU A 156 -13.65 -4.09 5.56
C LEU A 156 -14.76 -4.38 6.57
N ALA A 157 -14.34 -4.71 7.78
CA ALA A 157 -15.19 -4.70 8.96
C ALA A 157 -15.78 -3.31 9.23
N ASP A 158 -16.84 -3.24 9.99
CA ASP A 158 -17.34 -1.98 10.52
C ASP A 158 -16.22 -1.32 11.36
N GLU A 159 -16.03 -0.02 11.15
CA GLU A 159 -14.92 0.73 11.74
C GLU A 159 -13.50 0.32 11.28
N GLY A 160 -13.37 -0.58 10.32
CA GLY A 160 -12.11 -0.95 9.69
C GLY A 160 -11.46 0.23 8.95
N VAL A 161 -10.16 0.11 8.67
CA VAL A 161 -9.37 1.18 8.09
C VAL A 161 -8.77 0.81 6.74
N PHE A 162 -8.75 1.76 5.81
CA PHE A 162 -8.14 1.65 4.50
C PHE A 162 -7.01 2.66 4.37
N SER A 163 -5.78 2.17 4.17
CA SER A 163 -4.58 3.01 4.09
C SER A 163 -3.95 2.92 2.70
N VAL A 164 -3.61 4.09 2.14
CA VAL A 164 -2.99 4.20 0.81
C VAL A 164 -1.86 5.21 0.80
N CYS A 165 -0.88 5.01 -0.08
CA CYS A 165 0.12 6.03 -0.39
C CYS A 165 -0.12 6.50 -1.82
N ILE A 166 -0.37 7.81 -2.03
CA ILE A 166 -0.68 8.37 -3.36
C ILE A 166 0.09 9.67 -3.62
N PRO A 167 0.38 10.01 -4.89
CA PRO A 167 0.94 11.29 -5.26
C PRO A 167 -0.13 12.40 -5.25
N PRO A 168 0.27 13.68 -5.18
CA PRO A 168 -0.66 14.81 -5.10
C PRO A 168 -1.59 14.94 -6.31
N GLU A 169 -1.15 14.50 -7.48
CA GLU A 169 -1.90 14.63 -8.74
C GLU A 169 -3.24 13.89 -8.73
N VAL A 170 -3.32 12.80 -7.99
CA VAL A 170 -4.54 11.97 -7.89
C VAL A 170 -5.31 12.16 -6.58
N LEU A 171 -4.81 12.98 -5.66
CA LEU A 171 -5.37 13.16 -4.31
C LEU A 171 -6.88 13.49 -4.33
N SER A 172 -7.27 14.50 -5.10
CA SER A 172 -8.67 14.95 -5.13
C SER A 172 -9.59 13.89 -5.73
N LYS A 173 -9.18 13.23 -6.82
CA LYS A 173 -9.96 12.17 -7.47
C LYS A 173 -10.12 10.97 -6.53
N PHE A 174 -9.04 10.51 -5.90
CA PHE A 174 -9.07 9.39 -4.98
C PHE A 174 -9.92 9.67 -3.74
N THR A 175 -9.74 10.85 -3.13
CA THR A 175 -10.53 11.26 -1.96
C THR A 175 -12.02 11.35 -2.27
N ALA A 176 -12.39 11.86 -3.46
CA ALA A 176 -13.78 11.92 -3.86
C ALA A 176 -14.41 10.52 -3.95
N GLU A 177 -13.74 9.53 -4.54
CA GLU A 177 -14.22 8.15 -4.58
C GLU A 177 -14.41 7.56 -3.17
N CYS A 178 -13.47 7.81 -2.26
CA CYS A 178 -13.58 7.37 -0.87
C CYS A 178 -14.81 7.97 -0.17
N ILE A 179 -15.02 9.29 -0.29
CA ILE A 179 -16.17 9.98 0.32
C ILE A 179 -17.50 9.48 -0.28
N ILE A 180 -17.60 9.36 -1.60
CA ILE A 180 -18.79 8.86 -2.29
C ILE A 180 -19.15 7.45 -1.80
N LYS A 181 -18.15 6.59 -1.56
CA LYS A 181 -18.40 5.22 -1.07
C LYS A 181 -18.80 5.18 0.41
N GLY A 182 -18.49 6.22 1.19
CA GLY A 182 -18.82 6.30 2.63
C GLY A 182 -17.64 6.17 3.57
N PHE A 183 -16.42 6.29 3.07
CA PHE A 183 -15.23 6.42 3.90
C PHE A 183 -15.11 7.84 4.49
N CYS A 184 -14.56 7.93 5.69
CA CYS A 184 -14.18 9.19 6.33
C CYS A 184 -12.66 9.25 6.45
N LEU A 185 -12.04 10.34 6.03
CA LEU A 185 -10.60 10.56 6.22
C LEU A 185 -10.31 10.65 7.73
N LYS A 186 -9.39 9.82 8.22
CA LYS A 186 -8.93 9.81 9.60
C LYS A 186 -7.58 10.51 9.77
N TYR A 187 -6.61 10.12 8.93
CA TYR A 187 -5.28 10.71 8.91
C TYR A 187 -4.85 11.08 7.50
N SER A 188 -4.19 12.23 7.37
CA SER A 188 -3.50 12.69 6.17
C SER A 188 -2.06 13.07 6.51
N TYR A 189 -1.11 12.31 5.98
CA TYR A 189 0.32 12.58 6.12
C TYR A 189 0.87 13.12 4.81
N ALA A 190 1.04 14.44 4.74
CA ALA A 190 1.67 15.13 3.61
C ALA A 190 3.19 15.06 3.72
N VAL A 191 3.87 14.33 2.84
CA VAL A 191 5.30 14.08 2.92
C VAL A 191 6.05 14.83 1.83
N LYS A 192 6.93 15.76 2.23
CA LYS A 192 7.82 16.53 1.36
C LYS A 192 9.20 15.88 1.28
N SER A 193 9.92 16.09 0.18
CA SER A 193 11.31 15.63 0.09
C SER A 193 12.23 16.42 1.03
N VAL A 194 12.14 17.75 0.99
CA VAL A 194 12.92 18.70 1.79
C VAL A 194 12.05 19.90 2.18
N PRO A 195 12.39 20.67 3.24
CA PRO A 195 11.55 21.78 3.73
C PRO A 195 11.27 22.87 2.68
N ARG A 196 12.22 23.16 1.80
CA ARG A 196 12.09 24.20 0.75
C ARG A 196 11.06 23.88 -0.35
N LYS A 197 10.64 22.63 -0.48
CA LYS A 197 9.58 22.23 -1.42
C LYS A 197 8.22 22.62 -0.86
N LEU A 198 7.46 23.40 -1.63
CA LEU A 198 6.12 23.84 -1.21
C LEU A 198 5.12 22.69 -1.24
N ALA A 199 5.09 21.92 -2.32
CA ALA A 199 4.17 20.81 -2.49
C ALA A 199 4.73 19.51 -1.89
N PRO A 200 3.88 18.69 -1.25
CA PRO A 200 4.21 17.32 -0.87
C PRO A 200 4.56 16.48 -2.11
N LYS A 201 5.42 15.49 -1.90
CA LYS A 201 5.74 14.50 -2.93
C LYS A 201 4.77 13.32 -2.88
N ARG A 202 4.26 13.00 -1.69
CA ARG A 202 3.32 11.89 -1.42
C ARG A 202 2.38 12.26 -0.29
N TYR A 203 1.23 11.61 -0.33
CA TYR A 203 0.29 11.55 0.78
C TYR A 203 0.12 10.10 1.21
N VAL A 204 0.28 9.83 2.50
CA VAL A 204 -0.24 8.61 3.11
C VAL A 204 -1.57 8.98 3.76
N LEU A 205 -2.63 8.31 3.34
CA LEU A 205 -3.99 8.57 3.78
C LEU A 205 -4.55 7.36 4.49
N VAL A 206 -5.19 7.58 5.62
CA VAL A 206 -5.90 6.55 6.36
C VAL A 206 -7.37 6.93 6.40
N TYR A 207 -8.19 6.14 5.77
CA TYR A 207 -9.64 6.27 5.76
C TYR A 207 -10.27 5.27 6.72
N LYS A 208 -11.35 5.68 7.37
CA LYS A 208 -12.14 4.83 8.25
C LYS A 208 -13.50 4.54 7.65
N LYS A 209 -13.94 3.28 7.73
CA LYS A 209 -15.32 2.88 7.41
C LYS A 209 -16.23 3.22 8.60
N GLY A 210 -17.43 3.71 8.33
CA GLY A 210 -18.44 3.96 9.35
C GLY A 210 -18.45 5.39 9.90
N LYS A 211 -18.16 5.57 11.19
CA LYS A 211 -18.35 6.87 11.86
C LYS A 211 -17.49 8.00 11.30
N ILE A 212 -18.10 9.17 11.17
CA ILE A 212 -17.41 10.42 10.90
C ILE A 212 -16.41 10.69 12.03
N VAL A 213 -15.16 10.94 11.66
CA VAL A 213 -14.09 11.36 12.55
C VAL A 213 -13.57 12.73 12.08
N GLU A 214 -13.09 13.53 12.99
CA GLU A 214 -12.37 14.76 12.62
C GLU A 214 -11.00 14.36 12.06
N PRO A 215 -10.67 14.72 10.79
CA PRO A 215 -9.41 14.34 10.19
C PRO A 215 -8.24 15.03 10.85
N GLN A 216 -7.18 14.29 11.10
CA GLN A 216 -5.92 14.84 11.57
C GLN A 216 -4.92 14.92 10.41
N GLU A 217 -4.35 16.11 10.21
CA GLU A 217 -3.44 16.38 9.11
C GLU A 217 -2.04 16.68 9.62
N PHE A 218 -1.05 16.04 9.01
CA PHE A 218 0.36 16.18 9.35
C PHE A 218 1.18 16.51 8.12
N THR A 219 2.23 17.31 8.31
CA THR A 219 3.20 17.60 7.26
C THR A 219 4.61 17.29 7.74
N TYR A 220 5.30 16.43 7.01
CA TYR A 220 6.65 15.98 7.34
C TYR A 220 7.60 16.11 6.16
N CYS A 221 8.91 16.10 6.44
CA CYS A 221 9.96 16.07 5.44
C CYS A 221 10.79 14.80 5.59
N LEU A 222 11.21 14.21 4.45
CA LEU A 222 12.13 13.07 4.46
C LEU A 222 13.54 13.48 4.85
N GLN A 223 13.95 14.68 4.43
CA GLN A 223 15.29 15.20 4.63
C GLN A 223 15.24 16.62 5.22
N ASN A 224 16.29 16.98 5.92
CA ASN A 224 16.60 18.33 6.38
C ASN A 224 17.03 19.22 5.21
N ALA A 225 17.24 20.51 5.48
CA ALA A 225 17.68 21.50 4.47
C ALA A 225 19.06 21.17 3.89
N ASP A 226 19.92 20.54 4.66
CA ASP A 226 21.27 20.10 4.29
C ASP A 226 21.31 18.78 3.51
N GLY A 227 20.15 18.12 3.32
CA GLY A 227 20.02 16.84 2.63
C GLY A 227 20.22 15.60 3.52
N SER A 228 20.56 15.78 4.79
CA SER A 228 20.57 14.67 5.76
C SER A 228 19.16 14.13 6.00
N ARG A 229 19.06 12.88 6.46
CA ARG A 229 17.77 12.28 6.82
C ARG A 229 17.16 13.06 7.99
N SER A 230 15.85 13.37 7.90
CA SER A 230 15.17 14.07 8.99
C SER A 230 15.04 13.18 10.24
N GLU A 231 14.94 13.80 11.40
CA GLU A 231 14.72 13.09 12.67
C GLU A 231 13.41 12.31 12.63
N TRP A 232 12.33 12.92 12.13
CA TRP A 232 11.05 12.24 11.96
C TRP A 232 11.16 10.97 11.10
N TYR A 233 11.83 11.04 9.94
CA TYR A 233 11.95 9.89 9.05
C TYR A 233 12.89 8.83 9.63
N SER A 234 13.93 9.24 10.36
CA SER A 234 14.84 8.32 11.07
C SER A 234 14.10 7.57 12.17
N GLU A 235 13.29 8.24 12.96
CA GLU A 235 12.47 7.63 14.00
C GLU A 235 11.39 6.71 13.42
N LEU A 236 10.71 7.14 12.33
CA LEU A 236 9.70 6.34 11.64
C LEU A 236 10.27 5.01 11.12
N MET A 237 11.51 5.01 10.67
CA MET A 237 12.17 3.85 10.04
C MET A 237 13.10 3.10 10.98
N LYS A 238 13.22 3.49 12.24
CA LYS A 238 14.20 2.95 13.20
C LYS A 238 14.12 1.45 13.40
N ASP A 239 12.92 0.87 13.35
CA ASP A 239 12.71 -0.56 13.56
C ASP A 239 12.88 -1.37 12.26
N PHE A 240 12.98 -0.71 11.12
CA PHE A 240 13.07 -1.32 9.80
C PHE A 240 14.45 -1.23 9.18
N TYR A 241 15.04 -0.04 9.12
CA TYR A 241 16.31 0.16 8.41
C TYR A 241 17.52 -0.21 9.28
N LEU A 242 18.53 -0.79 8.61
CA LEU A 242 19.85 -1.04 9.19
C LEU A 242 20.59 0.26 9.52
#